data_a52abe123b50a965460893c7cd72e884
#
_entry.id   a52abe123b50a965460893c7cd72e884
#
_cell.length_a   1.000
_cell.length_b   1.000
_cell.length_c   1.000
_cell.angle_alpha   90.00
_cell.angle_beta   90.00
_cell.angle_gamma   90.00
#
_symmetry.space_group_name_H-M   'P 1'
#
loop_
_entity.id
_entity.type
_entity.pdbx_description
1 polymer ?
#
loop_
_entity_poly.entity_id
_entity_poly.type
_entity_poly.pdbx_seq_one_letter_code
_entity_poly.pdbx_strand_id
1 'polypeptide(L)'
;MNREKEIFIDLKERSYKIEIKRGLLEEIGKKIKKIKEYNKIVIITDENVGKLYLDKLTRALRKENFLVYDIIIPAGEKSKNLYEAEKIYMDLALYKITRGDLIITLGGGVVGDLGGFVASTFLRGIDFIQVPTSLLSQIDSSIGGKVAVDLPSGKNMVGSFYQPKGVFIDPELLKTLPTRYLHDGLGEAIKCGLIRAKKLFELFENIKDDSEVLERAEEIIFGCCMVKKIMVENDEFDRGDRMILNFGHTIGHSIEKNYNYETYTHGECVSIGMCEITKISEKLGLTPKGTADKIKNLLEKFSLPPTTTLSKEKILEGISSDKKNFGNKINLIILKEIGNGEIFKIDSKDLEKYII
;
A
#
# COMPACT_ATOMS: atom_id res chain seq x y z
N MET A 1 12.83 7.86 -24.35
CA MET A 1 11.70 6.97 -24.75
C MET A 1 11.18 6.34 -23.48
N ASN A 2 9.97 6.71 -23.03
CA ASN A 2 9.28 6.06 -21.89
C ASN A 2 8.96 4.63 -22.27
N ARG A 3 9.82 3.68 -21.87
CA ARG A 3 9.54 2.25 -22.07
C ARG A 3 8.55 1.81 -21.00
N GLU A 4 7.41 1.30 -21.43
CA GLU A 4 6.46 0.62 -20.55
C GLU A 4 7.18 -0.50 -19.78
N LYS A 5 7.00 -0.53 -18.45
CA LYS A 5 7.49 -1.62 -17.59
C LYS A 5 6.30 -2.50 -17.24
N GLU A 6 6.44 -3.78 -17.40
CA GLU A 6 5.43 -4.79 -17.07
C GLU A 6 5.99 -5.76 -16.04
N ILE A 7 5.19 -6.06 -15.02
CA ILE A 7 5.49 -7.08 -14.00
C ILE A 7 4.33 -8.07 -14.00
N PHE A 8 4.63 -9.35 -14.18
CA PHE A 8 3.64 -10.42 -14.06
C PHE A 8 3.69 -11.00 -12.64
N ILE A 9 2.54 -10.99 -11.95
CA ILE A 9 2.35 -11.65 -10.67
C ILE A 9 1.77 -13.03 -10.93
N ASP A 10 2.55 -14.08 -10.64
CA ASP A 10 2.17 -15.46 -10.88
C ASP A 10 1.47 -16.06 -9.66
N LEU A 11 0.15 -16.18 -9.73
CA LEU A 11 -0.71 -16.78 -8.70
C LEU A 11 -1.65 -17.82 -9.33
N LYS A 12 -1.17 -18.52 -10.37
CA LYS A 12 -1.95 -19.50 -11.15
C LYS A 12 -3.17 -18.82 -11.80
N GLU A 13 -4.39 -19.26 -11.45
CA GLU A 13 -5.64 -18.71 -12.00
C GLU A 13 -5.94 -17.28 -11.56
N ARG A 14 -5.26 -16.78 -10.50
CA ARG A 14 -5.39 -15.42 -9.96
C ARG A 14 -4.27 -14.50 -10.41
N SER A 15 -3.46 -14.94 -11.38
CA SER A 15 -2.35 -14.15 -11.93
C SER A 15 -2.84 -12.88 -12.61
N TYR A 16 -2.05 -11.82 -12.53
CA TYR A 16 -2.35 -10.54 -13.16
C TYR A 16 -1.08 -9.78 -13.53
N LYS A 17 -1.25 -8.70 -14.29
CA LYS A 17 -0.16 -7.82 -14.68
C LYS A 17 -0.22 -6.50 -13.93
N ILE A 18 0.98 -5.98 -13.61
CA ILE A 18 1.19 -4.60 -13.21
C ILE A 18 1.84 -3.91 -14.39
N GLU A 19 1.23 -2.86 -14.89
CA GLU A 19 1.75 -2.04 -15.98
C GLU A 19 2.11 -0.65 -15.46
N ILE A 20 3.36 -0.22 -15.68
CA ILE A 20 3.88 1.07 -15.20
C ILE A 20 4.32 1.88 -16.41
N LYS A 21 3.66 3.03 -16.62
CA LYS A 21 3.97 3.92 -17.75
C LYS A 21 3.41 5.32 -17.49
N ARG A 22 4.21 6.33 -17.77
CA ARG A 22 3.72 7.74 -17.77
C ARG A 22 2.69 7.95 -18.86
N GLY A 23 1.56 8.57 -18.52
CA GLY A 23 0.43 8.79 -19.43
C GLY A 23 -0.45 7.56 -19.67
N LEU A 24 -0.27 6.50 -18.88
CA LEU A 24 -1.02 5.24 -19.01
C LEU A 24 -2.54 5.44 -18.89
N LEU A 25 -2.98 6.42 -18.10
CA LEU A 25 -4.40 6.70 -17.88
C LEU A 25 -5.15 6.97 -19.21
N GLU A 26 -4.49 7.53 -20.23
CA GLU A 26 -5.09 7.82 -21.54
C GLU A 26 -5.24 6.57 -22.41
N GLU A 27 -4.46 5.53 -22.15
CA GLU A 27 -4.43 4.29 -22.94
C GLU A 27 -5.16 3.13 -22.28
N ILE A 28 -5.64 3.33 -21.03
CA ILE A 28 -6.16 2.25 -20.19
C ILE A 28 -7.33 1.50 -20.83
N GLY A 29 -8.21 2.17 -21.58
CA GLY A 29 -9.32 1.52 -22.27
C GLY A 29 -8.86 0.43 -23.25
N LYS A 30 -7.78 0.69 -24.00
CA LYS A 30 -7.18 -0.31 -24.90
C LYS A 30 -6.55 -1.48 -24.15
N LYS A 31 -5.99 -1.22 -22.96
CA LYS A 31 -5.39 -2.25 -22.14
C LYS A 31 -6.46 -3.18 -21.55
N ILE A 32 -7.56 -2.60 -21.07
CA ILE A 32 -8.70 -3.35 -20.51
C ILE A 32 -9.31 -4.29 -21.55
N LYS A 33 -9.48 -3.85 -22.80
CA LYS A 33 -9.96 -4.72 -23.90
C LYS A 33 -9.11 -5.97 -24.13
N LYS A 34 -7.81 -5.92 -23.80
CA LYS A 34 -6.91 -7.08 -23.93
C LYS A 34 -7.07 -8.09 -22.79
N ILE A 35 -7.69 -7.69 -21.67
CA ILE A 35 -7.93 -8.59 -20.53
C ILE A 35 -9.17 -9.42 -20.81
N LYS A 36 -10.29 -8.76 -21.11
CA LYS A 36 -11.60 -9.38 -21.35
C LYS A 36 -12.55 -8.37 -22.00
N GLU A 37 -13.54 -8.83 -22.72
CA GLU A 37 -14.65 -7.99 -23.15
C GLU A 37 -15.58 -7.69 -21.96
N TYR A 38 -15.63 -6.41 -21.60
CA TYR A 38 -16.57 -5.88 -20.61
C TYR A 38 -17.53 -4.94 -21.32
N ASN A 39 -18.79 -4.90 -20.89
CA ASN A 39 -19.78 -3.98 -21.43
C ASN A 39 -19.86 -2.70 -20.60
N LYS A 40 -20.03 -2.85 -19.29
CA LYS A 40 -20.12 -1.75 -18.35
C LYS A 40 -18.88 -1.68 -17.46
N ILE A 41 -18.47 -0.47 -17.16
CA ILE A 41 -17.39 -0.19 -16.22
C ILE A 41 -17.90 0.80 -15.18
N VAL A 42 -17.69 0.50 -13.90
CA VAL A 42 -17.95 1.43 -12.79
C VAL A 42 -16.63 1.90 -12.22
N ILE A 43 -16.40 3.21 -12.22
CA ILE A 43 -15.24 3.83 -11.60
C ILE A 43 -15.63 4.22 -10.18
N ILE A 44 -14.93 3.66 -9.18
CA ILE A 44 -15.03 4.09 -7.78
C ILE A 44 -13.84 5.00 -7.50
N THR A 45 -14.10 6.22 -7.03
CA THR A 45 -13.08 7.22 -6.72
C THR A 45 -13.50 8.07 -5.54
N ASP A 46 -12.58 8.86 -4.98
CA ASP A 46 -12.90 9.84 -3.94
C ASP A 46 -13.03 11.27 -4.51
N GLU A 47 -13.57 12.19 -3.71
CA GLU A 47 -13.81 13.58 -4.09
C GLU A 47 -12.57 14.35 -4.54
N ASN A 48 -11.38 14.00 -4.00
CA ASN A 48 -10.14 14.69 -4.35
C ASN A 48 -9.60 14.19 -5.68
N VAL A 49 -9.48 12.87 -5.82
CA VAL A 49 -8.96 12.21 -7.03
C VAL A 49 -9.94 12.35 -8.18
N GLY A 50 -11.25 12.24 -7.90
CA GLY A 50 -12.30 12.40 -8.90
C GLY A 50 -12.24 13.75 -9.61
N LYS A 51 -12.06 14.85 -8.89
CA LYS A 51 -11.89 16.21 -9.47
C LYS A 51 -10.73 16.32 -10.46
N LEU A 52 -9.67 15.52 -10.23
CA LEU A 52 -8.44 15.60 -11.03
C LEU A 52 -8.45 14.66 -12.25
N TYR A 53 -9.01 13.46 -12.09
CA TYR A 53 -8.74 12.38 -13.03
C TYR A 53 -9.96 11.64 -13.57
N LEU A 54 -11.15 11.76 -12.93
CA LEU A 54 -12.34 11.01 -13.34
C LEU A 54 -12.72 11.28 -14.79
N ASP A 55 -12.78 12.54 -15.21
CA ASP A 55 -13.11 12.93 -16.59
C ASP A 55 -12.09 12.37 -17.60
N LYS A 56 -10.81 12.38 -17.24
CA LYS A 56 -9.75 11.88 -18.10
C LYS A 56 -9.90 10.37 -18.32
N LEU A 57 -10.11 9.62 -17.25
CA LEU A 57 -10.33 8.18 -17.29
C LEU A 57 -11.62 7.83 -18.05
N THR A 58 -12.72 8.51 -17.73
CA THR A 58 -14.02 8.29 -18.40
C THR A 58 -13.92 8.49 -19.90
N ARG A 59 -13.25 9.56 -20.37
CA ARG A 59 -13.03 9.80 -21.81
C ARG A 59 -12.20 8.69 -22.45
N ALA A 60 -11.12 8.22 -21.79
CA ALA A 60 -10.28 7.14 -22.30
C ALA A 60 -11.06 5.82 -22.45
N LEU A 61 -11.98 5.53 -21.51
CA LEU A 61 -12.83 4.35 -21.56
C LEU A 61 -13.94 4.47 -22.62
N ARG A 62 -14.64 5.60 -22.69
CA ARG A 62 -15.71 5.83 -23.68
C ARG A 62 -15.19 5.83 -25.12
N LYS A 63 -13.96 6.26 -25.35
CA LYS A 63 -13.28 6.16 -26.66
C LYS A 63 -13.17 4.72 -27.16
N GLU A 64 -13.15 3.78 -26.23
CA GLU A 64 -13.12 2.35 -26.53
C GLU A 64 -14.51 1.69 -26.47
N ASN A 65 -15.58 2.49 -26.47
CA ASN A 65 -17.00 2.09 -26.49
C ASN A 65 -17.49 1.41 -25.22
N PHE A 66 -16.82 1.60 -24.06
CA PHE A 66 -17.35 1.13 -22.79
C PHE A 66 -18.50 2.04 -22.30
N LEU A 67 -19.52 1.44 -21.70
CA LEU A 67 -20.56 2.15 -20.96
C LEU A 67 -20.04 2.43 -19.53
N VAL A 68 -19.76 3.70 -19.21
CA VAL A 68 -19.06 4.10 -17.99
C VAL A 68 -19.99 4.81 -17.02
N TYR A 69 -20.01 4.31 -15.79
CA TYR A 69 -20.63 4.90 -14.61
C TYR A 69 -19.55 5.27 -13.60
N ASP A 70 -19.85 6.15 -12.66
CA ASP A 70 -18.96 6.57 -11.60
C ASP A 70 -19.67 6.59 -10.24
N ILE A 71 -18.91 6.32 -9.19
CA ILE A 71 -19.31 6.41 -7.79
C ILE A 71 -18.21 7.18 -7.07
N ILE A 72 -18.57 8.31 -6.48
CA ILE A 72 -17.64 9.19 -5.76
C ILE A 72 -17.92 9.08 -4.28
N ILE A 73 -16.90 8.64 -3.51
CA ILE A 73 -16.98 8.54 -2.05
C ILE A 73 -16.31 9.76 -1.39
N PRO A 74 -16.66 10.07 -0.13
CA PRO A 74 -15.92 11.08 0.64
C PRO A 74 -14.44 10.68 0.79
N ALA A 75 -13.54 11.67 0.72
CA ALA A 75 -12.11 11.41 0.84
C ALA A 75 -11.69 11.06 2.29
N GLY A 76 -10.69 10.18 2.43
CA GLY A 76 -10.04 9.85 3.69
C GLY A 76 -10.49 8.52 4.31
N GLU A 77 -9.72 8.07 5.33
CA GLU A 77 -9.85 6.76 5.97
C GLU A 77 -11.26 6.50 6.55
N LYS A 78 -11.94 7.56 7.00
CA LYS A 78 -13.30 7.47 7.56
C LYS A 78 -14.34 6.89 6.60
N SER A 79 -14.05 6.90 5.30
CA SER A 79 -14.92 6.31 4.26
C SER A 79 -14.69 4.81 4.07
N LYS A 80 -13.61 4.25 4.61
CA LYS A 80 -13.30 2.82 4.49
C LYS A 80 -14.07 1.98 5.50
N ASN A 81 -15.39 1.89 5.36
CA ASN A 81 -16.27 1.21 6.30
C ASN A 81 -17.42 0.47 5.59
N LEU A 82 -18.17 -0.36 6.35
CA LEU A 82 -19.28 -1.15 5.82
C LEU A 82 -20.47 -0.29 5.34
N TYR A 83 -20.70 0.88 5.97
CA TYR A 83 -21.78 1.76 5.58
C TYR A 83 -21.54 2.37 4.18
N GLU A 84 -20.31 2.77 3.89
CA GLU A 84 -19.96 3.26 2.55
C GLU A 84 -19.99 2.14 1.52
N ALA A 85 -19.55 0.92 1.90
CA ALA A 85 -19.67 -0.26 1.05
C ALA A 85 -21.13 -0.55 0.67
N GLU A 86 -22.08 -0.43 1.64
CA GLU A 86 -23.52 -0.61 1.39
C GLU A 86 -24.05 0.38 0.35
N LYS A 87 -23.68 1.67 0.43
CA LYS A 87 -24.06 2.66 -0.58
C LYS A 87 -23.56 2.29 -1.97
N ILE A 88 -22.28 1.86 -2.06
CA ILE A 88 -21.72 1.43 -3.33
C ILE A 88 -22.49 0.23 -3.88
N TYR A 89 -22.89 -0.75 -3.05
CA TYR A 89 -23.72 -1.88 -3.53
C TYR A 89 -25.07 -1.42 -4.08
N MET A 90 -25.71 -0.43 -3.44
CA MET A 90 -27.00 0.12 -3.94
C MET A 90 -26.81 0.78 -5.32
N ASP A 91 -25.76 1.55 -5.51
CA ASP A 91 -25.45 2.19 -6.79
C ASP A 91 -25.13 1.14 -7.88
N LEU A 92 -24.34 0.12 -7.55
CA LEU A 92 -24.06 -0.99 -8.47
C LEU A 92 -25.34 -1.72 -8.93
N ALA A 93 -26.28 -1.93 -7.98
CA ALA A 93 -27.58 -2.53 -8.28
C ALA A 93 -28.44 -1.61 -9.15
N LEU A 94 -28.46 -0.30 -8.88
CA LEU A 94 -29.18 0.72 -9.67
C LEU A 94 -28.64 0.75 -11.12
N TYR A 95 -27.33 0.69 -11.31
CA TYR A 95 -26.68 0.63 -12.62
C TYR A 95 -26.83 -0.75 -13.30
N LYS A 96 -27.48 -1.70 -12.63
CA LYS A 96 -27.68 -3.09 -13.11
C LYS A 96 -26.36 -3.73 -13.52
N ILE A 97 -25.37 -3.61 -12.65
CA ILE A 97 -24.04 -4.22 -12.84
C ILE A 97 -24.15 -5.73 -12.64
N THR A 98 -23.46 -6.48 -13.49
CA THR A 98 -23.45 -7.94 -13.52
C THR A 98 -22.03 -8.49 -13.32
N ARG A 99 -21.88 -9.81 -13.17
CA ARG A 99 -20.56 -10.47 -13.11
C ARG A 99 -19.73 -10.36 -14.39
N GLY A 100 -20.32 -9.95 -15.50
CA GLY A 100 -19.63 -9.71 -16.76
C GLY A 100 -19.08 -8.30 -16.89
N ASP A 101 -19.35 -7.42 -15.93
CA ASP A 101 -18.91 -6.02 -15.95
C ASP A 101 -17.64 -5.84 -15.07
N LEU A 102 -17.10 -4.63 -15.02
CA LEU A 102 -15.83 -4.32 -14.39
C LEU A 102 -15.96 -3.16 -13.39
N ILE A 103 -15.28 -3.29 -12.24
CA ILE A 103 -15.03 -2.18 -11.32
C ILE A 103 -13.60 -1.67 -11.52
N ILE A 104 -13.42 -0.36 -11.59
CA ILE A 104 -12.12 0.30 -11.55
C ILE A 104 -12.03 1.13 -10.27
N THR A 105 -11.01 0.89 -9.45
CA THR A 105 -10.69 1.73 -8.30
C THR A 105 -9.67 2.79 -8.74
N LEU A 106 -10.06 4.06 -8.78
CA LEU A 106 -9.20 5.18 -9.14
C LEU A 106 -8.93 6.00 -7.88
N GLY A 107 -7.80 5.77 -7.20
CA GLY A 107 -7.53 6.45 -5.94
C GLY A 107 -6.32 5.95 -5.16
N GLY A 108 -6.19 6.43 -3.93
CA GLY A 108 -5.24 5.94 -2.95
C GLY A 108 -5.65 4.59 -2.33
N GLY A 109 -4.97 4.18 -1.25
CA GLY A 109 -5.22 2.91 -0.57
C GLY A 109 -6.67 2.74 -0.09
N VAL A 110 -7.30 3.80 0.42
CA VAL A 110 -8.71 3.77 0.88
C VAL A 110 -9.66 3.33 -0.24
N VAL A 111 -9.55 3.96 -1.41
CA VAL A 111 -10.38 3.65 -2.58
C VAL A 111 -10.07 2.25 -3.10
N GLY A 112 -8.79 1.87 -3.13
CA GLY A 112 -8.36 0.54 -3.55
C GLY A 112 -8.90 -0.57 -2.66
N ASP A 113 -8.77 -0.40 -1.35
CA ASP A 113 -9.24 -1.37 -0.35
C ASP A 113 -10.76 -1.51 -0.33
N LEU A 114 -11.48 -0.38 -0.25
CA LEU A 114 -12.95 -0.37 -0.21
C LEU A 114 -13.55 -0.88 -1.52
N GLY A 115 -13.08 -0.38 -2.66
CA GLY A 115 -13.60 -0.79 -3.96
C GLY A 115 -13.26 -2.25 -4.29
N GLY A 116 -12.06 -2.72 -3.89
CA GLY A 116 -11.69 -4.12 -4.00
C GLY A 116 -12.50 -5.03 -3.07
N PHE A 117 -12.80 -4.59 -1.84
CA PHE A 117 -13.71 -5.28 -0.93
C PHE A 117 -15.12 -5.41 -1.53
N VAL A 118 -15.65 -4.30 -2.05
CA VAL A 118 -16.93 -4.30 -2.76
C VAL A 118 -16.90 -5.27 -3.94
N ALA A 119 -15.85 -5.24 -4.76
CA ALA A 119 -15.70 -6.15 -5.89
C ALA A 119 -15.68 -7.62 -5.46
N SER A 120 -15.03 -7.93 -4.32
CA SER A 120 -14.91 -9.30 -3.80
C SER A 120 -16.23 -9.89 -3.30
N THR A 121 -17.18 -9.04 -2.92
CA THR A 121 -18.42 -9.44 -2.23
C THR A 121 -19.67 -9.23 -3.09
N PHE A 122 -19.71 -8.20 -3.93
CA PHE A 122 -20.86 -7.94 -4.82
C PHE A 122 -21.06 -9.12 -5.78
N LEU A 123 -22.27 -9.66 -5.83
CA LEU A 123 -22.64 -10.85 -6.61
C LEU A 123 -21.70 -12.07 -6.38
N ARG A 124 -21.05 -12.19 -5.24
CA ARG A 124 -20.03 -13.19 -4.86
C ARG A 124 -18.73 -13.08 -5.64
N GLY A 125 -18.42 -11.89 -6.12
CA GLY A 125 -17.20 -11.57 -6.84
C GLY A 125 -17.47 -11.01 -8.24
N ILE A 126 -16.91 -9.84 -8.53
CA ILE A 126 -16.89 -9.19 -9.83
C ILE A 126 -15.46 -8.79 -10.16
N ASP A 127 -15.06 -8.85 -11.42
CA ASP A 127 -13.73 -8.43 -11.84
C ASP A 127 -13.45 -6.98 -11.46
N PHE A 128 -12.24 -6.69 -10.99
CA PHE A 128 -11.82 -5.33 -10.70
C PHE A 128 -10.38 -5.06 -11.14
N ILE A 129 -10.08 -3.78 -11.33
CA ILE A 129 -8.78 -3.25 -11.72
C ILE A 129 -8.41 -2.11 -10.76
N GLN A 130 -7.13 -2.01 -10.42
CA GLN A 130 -6.60 -0.91 -9.63
C GLN A 130 -5.90 0.14 -10.51
N VAL A 131 -6.23 1.41 -10.30
CA VAL A 131 -5.53 2.59 -10.84
C VAL A 131 -5.08 3.45 -9.66
N PRO A 132 -3.95 3.09 -9.03
CA PRO A 132 -3.47 3.74 -7.83
C PRO A 132 -2.93 5.14 -8.13
N THR A 133 -3.25 6.13 -7.27
CA THR A 133 -2.92 7.54 -7.49
C THR A 133 -1.98 8.16 -6.45
N SER A 134 -1.74 7.49 -5.32
CA SER A 134 -0.70 7.88 -4.35
C SER A 134 0.52 6.97 -4.47
N LEU A 135 1.69 7.45 -4.04
CA LEU A 135 2.90 6.62 -4.09
C LEU A 135 2.73 5.34 -3.27
N LEU A 136 2.19 5.44 -2.05
CA LEU A 136 1.89 4.28 -1.21
C LEU A 136 1.02 3.25 -1.93
N SER A 137 -0.03 3.67 -2.62
CA SER A 137 -0.88 2.75 -3.36
C SER A 137 -0.21 2.18 -4.60
N GLN A 138 0.63 2.94 -5.29
CA GLN A 138 1.37 2.50 -6.47
C GLN A 138 2.42 1.42 -6.16
N ILE A 139 3.00 1.45 -4.95
CA ILE A 139 4.09 0.54 -4.59
C ILE A 139 3.67 -0.58 -3.64
N ASP A 140 2.53 -0.45 -2.95
CA ASP A 140 2.16 -1.38 -1.89
C ASP A 140 0.68 -1.80 -1.92
N SER A 141 -0.28 -0.95 -1.54
CA SER A 141 -1.65 -1.41 -1.24
C SER A 141 -2.41 -1.97 -2.46
N SER A 142 -2.10 -1.56 -3.69
CA SER A 142 -2.73 -2.10 -4.90
C SER A 142 -2.28 -3.52 -5.27
N ILE A 143 -1.28 -4.09 -4.57
CA ILE A 143 -0.60 -5.32 -4.96
C ILE A 143 -0.79 -6.41 -3.90
N GLY A 144 -1.19 -7.62 -4.34
CA GLY A 144 -1.30 -8.79 -3.46
C GLY A 144 -2.67 -9.01 -2.84
N GLY A 145 -3.69 -8.32 -3.37
CA GLY A 145 -5.10 -8.64 -3.19
C GLY A 145 -5.68 -8.46 -1.80
N LYS A 146 -4.97 -7.82 -0.87
CA LYS A 146 -5.54 -7.47 0.44
C LYS A 146 -6.55 -6.35 0.25
N VAL A 147 -7.84 -6.64 0.42
CA VAL A 147 -8.92 -5.66 0.33
C VAL A 147 -9.77 -5.74 1.58
N ALA A 148 -10.11 -4.60 2.16
CA ALA A 148 -10.77 -4.58 3.47
C ALA A 148 -11.49 -3.26 3.75
N VAL A 149 -12.33 -3.32 4.80
CA VAL A 149 -12.95 -2.16 5.45
C VAL A 149 -12.68 -2.20 6.95
N ASP A 150 -12.79 -1.03 7.55
CA ASP A 150 -12.58 -0.81 8.97
C ASP A 150 -13.86 -1.08 9.77
N LEU A 151 -13.66 -1.46 11.02
CA LEU A 151 -14.70 -1.47 12.04
C LEU A 151 -14.36 -0.45 13.14
N PRO A 152 -15.31 -0.05 13.98
CA PRO A 152 -15.03 0.79 15.14
C PRO A 152 -13.96 0.20 16.09
N SER A 153 -13.76 -1.12 16.06
CA SER A 153 -12.77 -1.83 16.86
C SER A 153 -11.36 -1.84 16.28
N GLY A 154 -11.17 -1.52 14.98
CA GLY A 154 -9.87 -1.52 14.34
C GLY A 154 -9.89 -1.45 12.82
N LYS A 155 -8.74 -1.11 12.24
CA LYS A 155 -8.56 -1.05 10.79
C LYS A 155 -8.51 -2.45 10.17
N ASN A 156 -8.98 -2.55 8.92
CA ASN A 156 -8.87 -3.74 8.05
C ASN A 156 -9.42 -5.05 8.66
N MET A 157 -10.42 -4.95 9.54
CA MET A 157 -10.96 -6.10 10.28
C MET A 157 -11.88 -6.99 9.44
N VAL A 158 -12.50 -6.45 8.40
CA VAL A 158 -13.39 -7.19 7.51
C VAL A 158 -12.86 -7.08 6.08
N GLY A 159 -12.48 -8.21 5.50
CA GLY A 159 -11.86 -8.19 4.18
C GLY A 159 -11.67 -9.57 3.58
N SER A 160 -11.01 -9.59 2.44
CA SER A 160 -10.67 -10.82 1.71
C SER A 160 -9.33 -10.67 0.99
N PHE A 161 -8.79 -11.81 0.55
CA PHE A 161 -7.71 -11.83 -0.46
C PHE A 161 -8.36 -11.97 -1.83
N TYR A 162 -8.50 -10.85 -2.53
CA TYR A 162 -9.13 -10.77 -3.85
C TYR A 162 -8.22 -10.08 -4.85
N GLN A 163 -7.64 -10.84 -5.78
CA GLN A 163 -6.66 -10.32 -6.72
C GLN A 163 -7.32 -9.51 -7.84
N PRO A 164 -6.77 -8.33 -8.21
CA PRO A 164 -7.25 -7.55 -9.34
C PRO A 164 -6.94 -8.26 -10.66
N LYS A 165 -7.67 -7.94 -11.73
CA LYS A 165 -7.35 -8.40 -13.09
C LYS A 165 -6.17 -7.64 -13.70
N GLY A 166 -5.79 -6.53 -13.12
CA GLY A 166 -4.62 -5.73 -13.48
C GLY A 166 -4.43 -4.56 -12.55
N VAL A 167 -3.20 -4.06 -12.48
CA VAL A 167 -2.86 -2.82 -11.78
C VAL A 167 -2.20 -1.91 -12.81
N PHE A 168 -2.77 -0.73 -13.04
CA PHE A 168 -2.31 0.23 -14.02
C PHE A 168 -1.76 1.47 -13.31
N ILE A 169 -0.45 1.60 -13.30
CA ILE A 169 0.28 2.62 -12.58
C ILE A 169 0.75 3.70 -13.54
N ASP A 170 0.23 4.90 -13.36
CA ASP A 170 0.68 6.09 -14.06
C ASP A 170 1.46 7.01 -13.10
N PRO A 171 2.80 7.07 -13.18
CA PRO A 171 3.61 7.91 -12.30
C PRO A 171 3.31 9.42 -12.46
N GLU A 172 2.70 9.85 -13.57
CA GLU A 172 2.29 11.26 -13.74
C GLU A 172 1.26 11.72 -12.70
N LEU A 173 0.46 10.78 -12.15
CA LEU A 173 -0.53 11.08 -11.14
C LEU A 173 0.10 11.56 -9.81
N LEU A 174 1.36 11.23 -9.57
CA LEU A 174 2.10 11.70 -8.40
C LEU A 174 2.40 13.21 -8.42
N LYS A 175 2.37 13.85 -9.57
CA LYS A 175 2.65 15.30 -9.69
C LYS A 175 1.61 16.18 -8.99
N THR A 176 0.41 15.67 -8.78
CA THR A 176 -0.67 16.38 -8.06
C THR A 176 -0.85 15.89 -6.63
N LEU A 177 -0.05 14.90 -6.22
CA LEU A 177 -0.10 14.37 -4.86
C LEU A 177 0.51 15.41 -3.90
N PRO A 178 -0.18 15.78 -2.81
CA PRO A 178 0.41 16.66 -1.80
C PRO A 178 1.70 16.04 -1.23
N THR A 179 2.72 16.87 -1.01
CA THR A 179 4.07 16.45 -0.59
C THR A 179 4.07 15.51 0.61
N ARG A 180 3.22 15.75 1.62
CA ARG A 180 3.12 14.88 2.79
C ARG A 180 2.76 13.43 2.42
N TYR A 181 1.85 13.25 1.44
CA TYR A 181 1.47 11.90 0.98
C TYR A 181 2.49 11.29 0.01
N LEU A 182 3.30 12.10 -0.65
CA LEU A 182 4.47 11.61 -1.38
C LEU A 182 5.49 11.04 -0.40
N HIS A 183 5.81 11.79 0.66
CA HIS A 183 6.72 11.36 1.72
C HIS A 183 6.19 10.15 2.49
N ASP A 184 4.88 10.09 2.76
CA ASP A 184 4.22 8.90 3.31
C ASP A 184 4.56 7.64 2.51
N GLY A 185 4.39 7.69 1.19
CA GLY A 185 4.77 6.59 0.30
C GLY A 185 6.28 6.32 0.28
N LEU A 186 7.13 7.34 0.45
CA LEU A 186 8.59 7.16 0.52
C LEU A 186 9.01 6.35 1.76
N GLY A 187 8.30 6.46 2.88
CA GLY A 187 8.54 5.60 4.05
C GLY A 187 8.49 4.13 3.69
N GLU A 188 7.47 3.71 2.96
CA GLU A 188 7.30 2.35 2.47
C GLU A 188 8.30 1.97 1.37
N ALA A 189 8.64 2.90 0.48
CA ALA A 189 9.64 2.66 -0.57
C ALA A 189 11.04 2.45 0.02
N ILE A 190 11.42 3.24 1.02
CA ILE A 190 12.69 3.10 1.76
C ILE A 190 12.69 1.75 2.52
N LYS A 191 11.56 1.36 3.12
CA LYS A 191 11.40 0.04 3.74
C LYS A 191 11.72 -1.09 2.76
N CYS A 192 11.20 -1.04 1.53
CA CYS A 192 11.52 -2.03 0.49
C CYS A 192 13.03 -2.11 0.24
N GLY A 193 13.72 -0.97 0.21
CA GLY A 193 15.17 -0.89 0.09
C GLY A 193 15.88 -1.58 1.24
N LEU A 194 15.43 -1.32 2.46
CA LEU A 194 16.02 -1.86 3.70
C LEU A 194 15.86 -3.37 3.83
N ILE A 195 14.72 -3.93 3.44
CA ILE A 195 14.42 -5.35 3.70
C ILE A 195 14.87 -6.29 2.59
N ARG A 196 14.88 -5.86 1.31
CA ARG A 196 15.12 -6.77 0.16
C ARG A 196 15.84 -6.14 -1.04
N ALA A 197 15.87 -4.82 -1.18
CA ALA A 197 16.34 -4.15 -2.39
C ALA A 197 17.43 -3.11 -2.09
N LYS A 198 18.61 -3.54 -1.67
CA LYS A 198 19.73 -2.64 -1.30
C LYS A 198 20.01 -1.55 -2.35
N LYS A 199 19.94 -1.90 -3.65
CA LYS A 199 20.10 -0.92 -4.73
C LYS A 199 19.04 0.20 -4.69
N LEU A 200 17.83 -0.10 -4.22
CA LEU A 200 16.79 0.91 -4.04
C LEU A 200 17.11 1.83 -2.86
N PHE A 201 17.67 1.29 -1.78
CA PHE A 201 18.17 2.12 -0.67
C PHE A 201 19.30 3.06 -1.14
N GLU A 202 20.31 2.54 -1.84
CA GLU A 202 21.39 3.30 -2.44
C GLU A 202 20.89 4.38 -3.42
N LEU A 203 19.79 4.09 -4.15
CA LEU A 203 19.12 5.05 -4.99
C LEU A 203 18.61 6.23 -4.18
N PHE A 204 17.92 5.99 -3.06
CA PHE A 204 17.40 7.06 -2.20
C PHE A 204 18.50 7.88 -1.53
N GLU A 205 19.65 7.27 -1.18
CA GLU A 205 20.80 8.02 -0.67
C GLU A 205 21.29 9.09 -1.66
N ASN A 206 21.19 8.81 -2.97
CA ASN A 206 21.66 9.68 -4.05
C ASN A 206 20.61 10.69 -4.56
N ILE A 207 19.31 10.47 -4.35
CA ILE A 207 18.24 11.43 -4.72
C ILE A 207 18.38 12.69 -3.87
N LYS A 208 18.27 13.88 -4.47
CA LYS A 208 18.49 15.15 -3.80
C LYS A 208 17.23 15.73 -3.16
N ASP A 209 16.11 15.65 -3.89
CA ASP A 209 14.86 16.31 -3.53
C ASP A 209 13.64 15.61 -4.17
N ASP A 210 12.44 16.12 -3.86
CA ASP A 210 11.18 15.59 -4.36
C ASP A 210 11.04 15.65 -5.89
N SER A 211 11.68 16.63 -6.54
CA SER A 211 11.68 16.72 -8.00
C SER A 211 12.37 15.53 -8.61
N GLU A 212 13.52 15.14 -8.06
CA GLU A 212 14.27 13.96 -8.52
C GLU A 212 13.53 12.66 -8.16
N VAL A 213 12.79 12.60 -7.02
CA VAL A 213 11.88 11.50 -6.73
C VAL A 213 10.84 11.34 -7.83
N LEU A 214 10.18 12.43 -8.24
CA LEU A 214 9.16 12.40 -9.29
C LEU A 214 9.76 12.06 -10.66
N GLU A 215 10.96 12.53 -10.95
CA GLU A 215 11.67 12.18 -12.19
C GLU A 215 11.97 10.67 -12.25
N ARG A 216 12.42 10.09 -11.12
CA ARG A 216 12.79 8.67 -11.01
C ARG A 216 11.64 7.77 -10.54
N ALA A 217 10.42 8.27 -10.50
CA ALA A 217 9.26 7.54 -9.96
C ALA A 217 9.05 6.16 -10.61
N GLU A 218 9.23 6.02 -11.93
CA GLU A 218 9.10 4.72 -12.60
C GLU A 218 10.15 3.70 -12.12
N GLU A 219 11.35 4.14 -11.77
CA GLU A 219 12.40 3.27 -11.25
C GLU A 219 12.08 2.84 -9.81
N ILE A 220 11.67 3.80 -8.98
CA ILE A 220 11.28 3.57 -7.58
C ILE A 220 10.09 2.62 -7.51
N ILE A 221 9.02 2.91 -8.24
CA ILE A 221 7.80 2.09 -8.28
C ILE A 221 8.14 0.68 -8.75
N PHE A 222 8.87 0.54 -9.85
CA PHE A 222 9.25 -0.77 -10.36
C PHE A 222 10.06 -1.57 -9.33
N GLY A 223 11.04 -0.95 -8.68
CA GLY A 223 11.85 -1.59 -7.64
C GLY A 223 11.01 -2.10 -6.46
N CYS A 224 10.08 -1.28 -5.96
CA CYS A 224 9.16 -1.66 -4.88
C CYS A 224 8.20 -2.77 -5.31
N CYS A 225 7.59 -2.66 -6.50
CA CYS A 225 6.69 -3.69 -7.05
C CYS A 225 7.41 -5.04 -7.22
N MET A 226 8.69 -5.05 -7.58
CA MET A 226 9.48 -6.29 -7.67
C MET A 226 9.70 -6.94 -6.31
N VAL A 227 9.96 -6.15 -5.26
CA VAL A 227 10.01 -6.68 -3.88
C VAL A 227 8.65 -7.27 -3.49
N LYS A 228 7.58 -6.53 -3.73
CA LYS A 228 6.21 -6.96 -3.42
C LYS A 228 5.82 -8.23 -4.18
N LYS A 229 6.17 -8.32 -5.47
CA LYS A 229 5.95 -9.53 -6.31
C LYS A 229 6.54 -10.76 -5.64
N ILE A 230 7.83 -10.74 -5.29
CA ILE A 230 8.51 -11.88 -4.68
C ILE A 230 7.79 -12.32 -3.39
N MET A 231 7.39 -11.35 -2.55
CA MET A 231 6.71 -11.67 -1.29
C MET A 231 5.32 -12.26 -1.51
N VAL A 232 4.56 -11.72 -2.47
CA VAL A 232 3.20 -12.18 -2.77
C VAL A 232 3.19 -13.55 -3.43
N GLU A 233 4.11 -13.81 -4.37
CA GLU A 233 4.21 -15.11 -5.04
C GLU A 233 4.64 -16.24 -4.09
N ASN A 234 5.52 -15.93 -3.13
CA ASN A 234 5.96 -16.90 -2.12
C ASN A 234 4.90 -17.14 -1.02
N ASP A 235 4.13 -16.11 -0.68
CA ASP A 235 3.18 -16.15 0.43
C ASP A 235 1.98 -15.23 0.17
N GLU A 236 1.05 -15.69 -0.67
CA GLU A 236 -0.13 -14.91 -1.06
C GLU A 236 -0.98 -14.49 0.16
N PHE A 237 -1.12 -15.39 1.14
CA PHE A 237 -2.03 -15.22 2.28
C PHE A 237 -1.38 -14.65 3.54
N ASP A 238 -0.13 -14.18 3.45
CA ASP A 238 0.60 -13.51 4.55
C ASP A 238 0.71 -14.36 5.83
N ARG A 239 1.14 -15.61 5.66
CA ARG A 239 1.30 -16.58 6.76
C ARG A 239 2.76 -16.93 7.07
N GLY A 240 3.69 -16.42 6.30
CA GLY A 240 5.12 -16.75 6.36
C GLY A 240 6.03 -15.57 5.99
N ASP A 241 6.81 -15.72 4.91
CA ASP A 241 7.86 -14.78 4.51
C ASP A 241 7.36 -13.38 4.17
N ARG A 242 6.10 -13.22 3.75
CA ARG A 242 5.51 -11.90 3.47
C ARG A 242 5.49 -11.01 4.70
N MET A 243 5.51 -11.58 5.92
CA MET A 243 5.60 -10.81 7.17
C MET A 243 6.84 -9.91 7.25
N ILE A 244 7.89 -10.15 6.46
CA ILE A 244 9.07 -9.27 6.38
C ILE A 244 8.68 -7.84 5.95
N LEU A 245 7.61 -7.68 5.18
CA LEU A 245 7.05 -6.38 4.83
C LEU A 245 6.60 -5.57 6.05
N ASN A 246 6.41 -6.20 7.22
CA ASN A 246 6.03 -5.54 8.46
C ASN A 246 7.22 -4.95 9.23
N PHE A 247 8.38 -4.76 8.59
CA PHE A 247 9.50 -4.03 9.20
C PHE A 247 9.06 -2.62 9.62
N GLY A 248 9.26 -2.27 10.88
CA GLY A 248 8.78 -1.02 11.49
C GLY A 248 7.30 -1.02 11.91
N HIS A 249 6.46 -1.91 11.39
CA HIS A 249 5.01 -1.87 11.59
C HIS A 249 4.56 -2.20 13.01
N THR A 250 5.25 -3.08 13.73
CA THR A 250 4.87 -3.44 15.11
C THR A 250 4.83 -2.21 16.02
N ILE A 251 5.83 -1.34 15.90
CA ILE A 251 5.90 -0.06 16.63
C ILE A 251 5.00 0.97 15.93
N GLY A 252 5.05 1.06 14.60
CA GLY A 252 4.29 2.01 13.80
C GLY A 252 2.77 1.92 14.04
N HIS A 253 2.18 0.73 13.98
CA HIS A 253 0.74 0.53 14.24
C HIS A 253 0.34 0.91 15.68
N SER A 254 1.23 0.67 16.66
CA SER A 254 0.99 1.12 18.02
C SER A 254 0.94 2.65 18.10
N ILE A 255 1.82 3.34 17.37
CA ILE A 255 1.83 4.80 17.31
C ILE A 255 0.54 5.31 16.62
N GLU A 256 0.19 4.77 15.45
CA GLU A 256 -1.05 5.12 14.75
C GLU A 256 -2.28 5.03 15.66
N LYS A 257 -2.40 3.91 16.39
CA LYS A 257 -3.52 3.67 17.30
C LYS A 257 -3.57 4.66 18.45
N ASN A 258 -2.43 4.97 19.07
CA ASN A 258 -2.36 5.92 20.18
C ASN A 258 -2.71 7.35 19.77
N TYR A 259 -2.51 7.71 18.51
CA TYR A 259 -2.87 9.00 17.93
C TYR A 259 -4.18 8.96 17.12
N ASN A 260 -5.03 7.94 17.34
CA ASN A 260 -6.34 7.77 16.67
C ASN A 260 -6.28 7.89 15.15
N TYR A 261 -5.13 7.55 14.53
CA TYR A 261 -4.90 7.62 13.07
C TYR A 261 -5.04 9.04 12.46
N GLU A 262 -4.91 10.10 13.27
CA GLU A 262 -5.15 11.48 12.83
C GLU A 262 -3.87 12.34 12.79
N THR A 263 -2.89 12.06 13.65
CA THR A 263 -1.68 12.91 13.80
C THR A 263 -0.60 12.56 12.78
N TYR A 264 -0.26 11.31 12.70
CA TYR A 264 0.76 10.76 11.79
C TYR A 264 0.11 10.01 10.65
N THR A 265 0.75 10.07 9.48
CA THR A 265 0.42 9.17 8.37
C THR A 265 1.02 7.78 8.59
N HIS A 266 0.62 6.81 7.79
CA HIS A 266 1.12 5.43 7.90
C HIS A 266 2.64 5.35 7.73
N GLY A 267 3.18 5.93 6.66
CA GLY A 267 4.62 5.94 6.39
C GLY A 267 5.43 6.71 7.42
N GLU A 268 4.87 7.79 8.03
CA GLU A 268 5.48 8.49 9.15
C GLU A 268 5.61 7.56 10.37
N CYS A 269 4.57 6.80 10.71
CA CYS A 269 4.59 5.82 11.81
C CYS A 269 5.56 4.66 11.54
N VAL A 270 5.56 4.13 10.33
CA VAL A 270 6.49 3.06 9.91
C VAL A 270 7.93 3.55 9.95
N SER A 271 8.18 4.80 9.55
CA SER A 271 9.52 5.42 9.62
C SER A 271 10.06 5.48 11.04
N ILE A 272 9.25 5.92 11.99
CA ILE A 272 9.60 5.88 13.43
C ILE A 272 9.88 4.45 13.86
N GLY A 273 9.00 3.52 13.51
CA GLY A 273 9.14 2.11 13.87
C GLY A 273 10.40 1.47 13.32
N MET A 274 10.78 1.77 12.08
CA MET A 274 12.03 1.30 11.47
C MET A 274 13.27 1.79 12.25
N CYS A 275 13.30 3.08 12.60
CA CYS A 275 14.39 3.64 13.39
C CYS A 275 14.50 2.98 14.77
N GLU A 276 13.38 2.89 15.50
CA GLU A 276 13.38 2.37 16.86
C GLU A 276 13.78 0.89 16.91
N ILE A 277 13.18 0.03 16.08
CA ILE A 277 13.55 -1.39 16.06
C ILE A 277 15.01 -1.62 15.62
N THR A 278 15.55 -0.77 14.73
CA THR A 278 16.95 -0.88 14.31
C THR A 278 17.90 -0.46 15.42
N LYS A 279 17.63 0.62 16.15
CA LYS A 279 18.43 1.02 17.34
C LYS A 279 18.51 -0.09 18.37
N ILE A 280 17.39 -0.76 18.63
CA ILE A 280 17.32 -1.86 19.59
C ILE A 280 18.11 -3.06 19.09
N SER A 281 17.91 -3.45 17.84
CA SER A 281 18.62 -4.60 17.25
C SER A 281 20.13 -4.37 17.14
N GLU A 282 20.61 -3.13 16.97
CA GLU A 282 22.02 -2.77 17.07
C GLU A 282 22.57 -2.96 18.49
N LYS A 283 21.85 -2.48 19.52
CA LYS A 283 22.23 -2.65 20.93
C LYS A 283 22.35 -4.13 21.31
N LEU A 284 21.50 -4.97 20.73
CA LEU A 284 21.50 -6.42 20.94
C LEU A 284 22.54 -7.16 20.06
N GLY A 285 23.26 -6.46 19.19
CA GLY A 285 24.23 -7.07 18.28
C GLY A 285 23.61 -7.89 17.14
N LEU A 286 22.31 -7.70 16.88
CA LEU A 286 21.56 -8.38 15.80
C LEU A 286 21.65 -7.66 14.46
N THR A 287 21.91 -6.36 14.49
CA THR A 287 22.08 -5.48 13.32
C THR A 287 23.45 -4.79 13.40
N PRO A 288 24.16 -4.59 12.29
CA PRO A 288 25.43 -3.86 12.29
C PRO A 288 25.31 -2.44 12.85
N LYS A 289 26.26 -2.03 13.68
CA LYS A 289 26.29 -0.67 14.25
C LYS A 289 26.32 0.41 13.17
N GLY A 290 25.60 1.51 13.40
CA GLY A 290 25.49 2.65 12.48
C GLY A 290 24.41 2.49 11.41
N THR A 291 23.68 1.37 11.36
CA THR A 291 22.56 1.17 10.45
C THR A 291 21.39 2.09 10.81
N ALA A 292 21.08 2.26 12.11
CA ALA A 292 20.00 3.14 12.58
C ALA A 292 20.26 4.60 12.20
N ASP A 293 21.53 5.08 12.32
CA ASP A 293 21.87 6.44 11.92
C ASP A 293 21.75 6.66 10.42
N LYS A 294 22.11 5.67 9.59
CA LYS A 294 21.88 5.74 8.13
C LYS A 294 20.41 5.82 7.78
N ILE A 295 19.58 5.01 8.42
CA ILE A 295 18.12 5.04 8.22
C ILE A 295 17.56 6.39 8.64
N LYS A 296 17.92 6.86 9.86
CA LYS A 296 17.50 8.15 10.38
C LYS A 296 17.83 9.29 9.41
N ASN A 297 19.09 9.39 8.96
CA ASN A 297 19.54 10.46 8.07
C ASN A 297 18.78 10.45 6.73
N LEU A 298 18.49 9.25 6.20
CA LEU A 298 17.72 9.11 4.96
C LEU A 298 16.26 9.54 5.15
N LEU A 299 15.64 9.14 6.25
CA LEU A 299 14.24 9.51 6.54
C LEU A 299 14.08 11.02 6.76
N GLU A 300 14.99 11.63 7.54
CA GLU A 300 15.00 13.09 7.79
C GLU A 300 15.16 13.88 6.49
N LYS A 301 15.94 13.39 5.53
CA LYS A 301 16.09 13.99 4.20
C LYS A 301 14.76 14.16 3.47
N PHE A 302 13.83 13.23 3.65
CA PHE A 302 12.48 13.26 3.09
C PHE A 302 11.42 13.71 4.11
N SER A 303 11.83 14.46 5.13
CA SER A 303 10.92 14.99 6.18
C SER A 303 10.08 13.93 6.87
N LEU A 304 10.55 12.68 6.90
CA LEU A 304 9.93 11.59 7.62
C LEU A 304 10.47 11.56 9.07
N PRO A 305 9.59 11.48 10.09
CA PRO A 305 10.02 11.53 11.50
C PRO A 305 10.76 10.24 11.88
N PRO A 306 11.96 10.33 12.48
CA PRO A 306 12.69 9.16 12.97
C PRO A 306 12.36 8.79 14.43
N THR A 307 11.57 9.62 15.12
CA THR A 307 11.22 9.47 16.54
C THR A 307 9.80 9.97 16.83
N THR A 308 9.26 9.56 17.98
CA THR A 308 7.97 10.04 18.49
C THR A 308 8.11 10.59 19.90
N THR A 309 7.15 11.42 20.32
CA THR A 309 7.00 11.87 21.70
C THR A 309 6.17 10.89 22.56
N LEU A 310 5.65 9.81 21.95
CA LEU A 310 4.88 8.80 22.67
C LEU A 310 5.79 8.03 23.62
N SER A 311 5.35 7.85 24.87
CA SER A 311 6.14 7.12 25.84
C SER A 311 6.23 5.62 25.50
N LYS A 312 7.30 4.98 25.95
CA LYS A 312 7.52 3.55 25.76
C LYS A 312 6.37 2.69 26.29
N GLU A 313 5.83 3.04 27.45
CA GLU A 313 4.71 2.34 28.08
C GLU A 313 3.49 2.31 27.15
N LYS A 314 3.15 3.45 26.55
CA LYS A 314 2.03 3.55 25.60
C LYS A 314 2.27 2.75 24.33
N ILE A 315 3.52 2.73 23.83
CA ILE A 315 3.88 1.89 22.67
C ILE A 315 3.67 0.41 23.04
N LEU A 316 4.15 -0.02 24.21
CA LEU A 316 3.98 -1.40 24.68
C LEU A 316 2.52 -1.78 24.89
N GLU A 317 1.70 -0.89 25.45
CA GLU A 317 0.24 -1.09 25.59
C GLU A 317 -0.43 -1.28 24.24
N GLY A 318 -0.10 -0.45 23.26
CA GLY A 318 -0.62 -0.56 21.89
C GLY A 318 -0.29 -1.90 21.25
N ILE A 319 0.98 -2.36 21.34
CA ILE A 319 1.40 -3.66 20.81
C ILE A 319 0.72 -4.80 21.59
N SER A 320 0.61 -4.67 22.93
CA SER A 320 0.00 -5.71 23.77
C SER A 320 -1.50 -5.90 23.54
N SER A 321 -2.20 -4.85 23.12
CA SER A 321 -3.63 -4.97 22.77
C SER A 321 -3.87 -5.81 21.52
N ASP A 322 -2.92 -5.88 20.59
CA ASP A 322 -2.96 -6.77 19.42
C ASP A 322 -2.59 -8.22 19.78
N LYS A 323 -1.95 -8.45 20.95
CA LYS A 323 -1.52 -9.78 21.40
C LYS A 323 -2.64 -10.80 21.58
N LYS A 324 -3.86 -10.37 21.85
CA LYS A 324 -5.02 -11.27 21.96
C LYS A 324 -5.23 -12.12 20.71
N ASN A 325 -4.63 -11.72 19.58
CA ASN A 325 -4.75 -12.38 18.27
C ASN A 325 -3.54 -13.26 17.89
N PHE A 326 -2.37 -13.15 18.56
CA PHE A 326 -1.12 -13.78 18.09
C PHE A 326 -0.53 -14.90 19.00
N GLY A 327 -1.19 -15.25 20.09
CA GLY A 327 -0.66 -16.27 21.03
C GLY A 327 0.56 -15.78 21.82
N ASN A 328 1.46 -16.73 22.25
CA ASN A 328 2.58 -16.43 23.12
C ASN A 328 3.85 -15.87 22.42
N LYS A 329 3.84 -15.74 21.09
CA LYS A 329 5.03 -15.29 20.30
C LYS A 329 4.70 -14.09 19.43
N ILE A 330 5.68 -13.20 19.29
CA ILE A 330 5.63 -12.01 18.43
C ILE A 330 6.73 -12.13 17.38
N ASN A 331 6.40 -11.83 16.13
CA ASN A 331 7.37 -11.73 15.04
C ASN A 331 7.81 -10.27 14.91
N LEU A 332 9.03 -9.97 15.33
CA LEU A 332 9.68 -8.69 15.02
C LEU A 332 10.46 -8.87 13.72
N ILE A 333 10.54 -7.82 12.93
CA ILE A 333 11.41 -7.82 11.76
C ILE A 333 12.64 -6.99 12.10
N ILE A 334 13.82 -7.53 11.86
CA ILE A 334 15.12 -6.89 12.09
C ILE A 334 15.93 -6.91 10.79
N LEU A 335 16.97 -6.08 10.70
CA LEU A 335 17.90 -6.06 9.59
C LEU A 335 19.18 -6.79 9.97
N LYS A 336 19.54 -7.87 9.26
CA LYS A 336 20.88 -8.44 9.32
C LYS A 336 21.90 -7.49 8.71
N GLU A 337 21.50 -6.80 7.68
CA GLU A 337 22.19 -5.70 6.99
C GLU A 337 21.18 -4.97 6.10
N ILE A 338 21.53 -3.80 5.58
CA ILE A 338 20.69 -3.08 4.61
C ILE A 338 20.48 -3.96 3.37
N GLY A 339 19.21 -4.18 3.01
CA GLY A 339 18.78 -5.08 1.94
C GLY A 339 18.49 -6.51 2.40
N ASN A 340 18.63 -6.82 3.68
CA ASN A 340 18.38 -8.16 4.22
C ASN A 340 17.60 -8.13 5.54
N GLY A 341 16.28 -8.12 5.44
CA GLY A 341 15.36 -8.26 6.58
C GLY A 341 15.14 -9.72 6.97
N GLU A 342 14.97 -9.96 8.25
CA GLU A 342 14.76 -11.29 8.84
C GLU A 342 13.64 -11.25 9.89
N ILE A 343 12.87 -12.35 9.99
CA ILE A 343 11.85 -12.54 11.03
C ILE A 343 12.53 -13.01 12.31
N PHE A 344 12.47 -12.18 13.35
CA PHE A 344 13.00 -12.48 14.68
C PHE A 344 11.85 -12.78 15.64
N LYS A 345 11.73 -14.05 16.04
CA LYS A 345 10.65 -14.52 16.91
C LYS A 345 11.04 -14.35 18.38
N ILE A 346 10.19 -13.66 19.15
CA ILE A 346 10.35 -13.48 20.59
C ILE A 346 9.13 -13.99 21.34
N ASP A 347 9.31 -14.35 22.61
CA ASP A 347 8.18 -14.58 23.51
C ASP A 347 7.51 -13.23 23.87
N SER A 348 6.19 -13.21 23.91
CA SER A 348 5.45 -11.99 24.19
C SER A 348 5.76 -11.36 25.55
N LYS A 349 6.17 -12.17 26.53
CA LYS A 349 6.63 -11.71 27.86
C LYS A 349 7.95 -10.94 27.82
N ASP A 350 8.78 -11.16 26.78
CA ASP A 350 10.08 -10.54 26.61
C ASP A 350 10.02 -9.25 25.77
N LEU A 351 8.84 -8.83 25.33
CA LEU A 351 8.66 -7.69 24.43
C LEU A 351 9.33 -6.40 24.95
N GLU A 352 9.26 -6.16 26.27
CA GLU A 352 9.91 -4.98 26.87
C GLU A 352 11.41 -4.90 26.60
N LYS A 353 12.10 -6.04 26.47
CA LYS A 353 13.54 -6.08 26.18
C LYS A 353 13.86 -5.62 24.75
N TYR A 354 12.85 -5.63 23.88
CA TYR A 354 12.96 -5.35 22.43
C TYR A 354 12.24 -4.07 22.02
N ILE A 355 11.74 -3.29 22.96
CA ILE A 355 11.07 -1.99 22.72
C ILE A 355 11.56 -1.02 23.79
N ILE A 356 12.67 -0.37 23.55
CA ILE A 356 13.31 0.53 24.51
C ILE A 356 13.31 1.95 24.01
#